data_3f45bb0c09ab7bdf7772e62ce4ef70ab
#
_entry.id   3f45bb0c09ab7bdf7772e62ce4ef70ab
#
_cell.length_a   1.000
_cell.length_b   1.000
_cell.length_c   1.000
_cell.angle_alpha   90.00
_cell.angle_beta   90.00
_cell.angle_gamma   90.00
#
_symmetry.space_group_name_H-M   'P 1'
#
loop_
_entity.id
_entity.type
_entity.pdbx_description
1 polymer ?
#
loop_
_entity_poly.entity_id
_entity_poly.type
_entity_poly.pdbx_seq_one_letter_code
_entity_poly.pdbx_strand_id
1 'polypeptide(L)'
;MKLQKYEYCFEPEEPITNEKEFTDELIKYCASNKKDLTIIHEGMEPIAIIDGIKYIGMLETPKVINIPFLPLFYTKSYGFKWVYLYKYEN
;
A
#
# COMPACT_ATOMS: atom_id res chain seq x y z
N MET A 1 14.94 -1.45 12.46
CA MET A 1 13.88 -2.14 11.71
C MET A 1 14.39 -2.56 10.35
N LYS A 2 13.98 -3.69 9.92
CA LYS A 2 14.42 -4.21 8.64
C LYS A 2 13.21 -4.56 7.81
N LEU A 3 13.11 -3.99 6.63
CA LEU A 3 11.99 -4.27 5.75
C LEU A 3 12.28 -5.48 4.89
N GLN A 4 11.33 -6.37 4.85
CA GLN A 4 11.41 -7.57 4.05
C GLN A 4 10.68 -7.33 2.74
N LYS A 5 10.39 -8.38 2.03
CA LYS A 5 9.48 -8.26 0.90
C LYS A 5 8.12 -7.81 1.39
N TYR A 6 7.43 -7.07 0.54
CA TYR A 6 6.07 -6.70 0.88
C TYR A 6 5.18 -7.94 0.85
N GLU A 7 4.14 -7.92 1.67
CA GLU A 7 3.18 -9.01 1.69
C GLU A 7 1.90 -8.67 0.98
N TYR A 8 1.53 -7.40 0.99
CA TYR A 8 0.35 -6.92 0.30
C TYR A 8 0.72 -5.75 -0.56
N CYS A 9 0.04 -5.64 -1.68
CA CYS A 9 0.25 -4.53 -2.59
C CYS A 9 -1.09 -4.25 -3.25
N PHE A 10 -1.50 -2.99 -3.27
CA PHE A 10 -2.75 -2.68 -3.93
C PHE A 10 -2.69 -1.29 -4.52
N GLU A 11 -3.50 -1.10 -5.55
CA GLU A 11 -3.63 0.20 -6.19
C GLU A 11 -4.72 0.97 -5.45
N PRO A 12 -4.42 2.17 -4.96
CA PRO A 12 -5.46 2.97 -4.31
C PRO A 12 -6.53 3.36 -5.31
N GLU A 13 -7.74 3.54 -4.82
CA GLU A 13 -8.82 3.98 -5.70
C GLU A 13 -8.62 5.43 -6.12
N GLU A 14 -7.99 6.22 -5.28
CA GLU A 14 -7.68 7.60 -5.59
C GLU A 14 -6.27 7.91 -5.15
N PRO A 15 -5.63 8.90 -5.76
CA PRO A 15 -4.25 9.24 -5.39
C PRO A 15 -4.16 9.58 -3.91
N ILE A 16 -3.09 9.13 -3.30
CA ILE A 16 -2.84 9.42 -1.89
C ILE A 16 -1.86 10.58 -1.82
N THR A 17 -2.32 11.71 -1.31
CA THR A 17 -1.48 12.90 -1.22
C THR A 17 -1.26 13.35 0.21
N ASN A 18 -1.96 12.77 1.17
CA ASN A 18 -1.75 13.12 2.57
C ASN A 18 -2.08 11.91 3.42
N GLU A 19 -1.82 12.05 4.72
CA GLU A 19 -1.95 10.90 5.61
C GLU A 19 -3.39 10.45 5.80
N LYS A 20 -4.32 11.37 5.73
CA LYS A 20 -5.71 10.98 5.88
C LYS A 20 -6.15 10.14 4.71
N GLU A 21 -5.74 10.51 3.51
CA GLU A 21 -6.08 9.74 2.34
C GLU A 21 -5.46 8.35 2.40
N PHE A 22 -4.25 8.27 2.93
CA PHE A 22 -3.60 6.97 3.09
C PHE A 22 -4.44 6.08 4.01
N THR A 23 -4.86 6.63 5.13
CA THR A 23 -5.69 5.89 6.06
C THR A 23 -7.00 5.44 5.41
N ASP A 24 -7.63 6.35 4.66
CA ASP A 24 -8.89 6.02 3.99
C ASP A 24 -8.71 4.87 3.01
N GLU A 25 -7.63 4.87 2.26
CA GLU A 25 -7.40 3.81 1.29
C GLU A 25 -7.12 2.48 1.97
N LEU A 26 -6.41 2.51 3.10
CA LEU A 26 -6.21 1.29 3.86
C LEU A 26 -7.53 0.73 4.38
N ILE A 27 -8.41 1.61 4.84
CA ILE A 27 -9.70 1.18 5.34
C ILE A 27 -10.50 0.53 4.21
N LYS A 28 -10.51 1.17 3.04
CA LYS A 28 -11.23 0.61 1.91
C LYS A 28 -10.70 -0.75 1.51
N TYR A 29 -9.39 -0.86 1.45
CA TYR A 29 -8.78 -2.11 1.03
C TYR A 29 -9.11 -3.23 2.01
N CYS A 30 -8.97 -2.97 3.29
CA CYS A 30 -9.22 -4.01 4.27
C CYS A 30 -10.70 -4.37 4.34
N ALA A 31 -11.57 -3.39 4.19
CA ALA A 31 -13.00 -3.67 4.18
C ALA A 31 -13.39 -4.52 2.97
N SER A 32 -12.83 -4.22 1.82
CA SER A 32 -13.13 -4.98 0.61
C SER A 32 -12.63 -6.42 0.70
N ASN A 33 -11.57 -6.63 1.44
CA ASN A 33 -10.97 -7.96 1.55
C ASN A 33 -11.29 -8.64 2.87
N LYS A 34 -12.20 -8.06 3.64
CA LYS A 34 -12.67 -8.63 4.89
C LYS A 34 -11.54 -8.90 5.87
N LYS A 35 -10.68 -7.91 6.01
CA LYS A 35 -9.55 -7.98 6.92
C LYS A 35 -9.79 -7.04 8.09
N ASP A 36 -9.34 -7.45 9.26
CA ASP A 36 -9.37 -6.57 10.42
C ASP A 36 -8.25 -5.57 10.31
N LEU A 37 -8.55 -4.33 10.63
CA LEU A 37 -7.56 -3.26 10.53
C LEU A 37 -7.56 -2.42 11.78
N THR A 38 -6.37 -2.21 12.34
CA THR A 38 -6.18 -1.27 13.43
C THR A 38 -5.02 -0.37 13.06
N ILE A 39 -5.26 0.94 13.01
CA ILE A 39 -4.20 1.89 12.70
C ILE A 39 -3.48 2.23 13.99
N ILE A 40 -2.18 1.95 14.03
CA ILE A 40 -1.35 2.26 15.17
C ILE A 40 -0.83 3.68 15.07
N HIS A 41 -0.41 4.06 13.87
CA HIS A 41 0.21 5.35 13.67
C HIS A 41 -0.11 5.83 12.26
N GLU A 42 -0.80 6.97 12.18
CA GLU A 42 -1.10 7.56 10.90
C GLU A 42 0.11 8.32 10.38
N GLY A 43 0.23 8.38 9.06
CA GLY A 43 1.33 9.09 8.45
C GLY A 43 1.44 8.66 7.02
N MET A 44 2.49 9.12 6.36
CA MET A 44 2.76 8.69 4.99
C MET A 44 3.49 7.36 4.96
N GLU A 45 3.91 6.88 6.12
CA GLU A 45 4.37 5.50 6.28
C GLU A 45 3.62 4.94 7.48
N PRO A 46 2.32 4.71 7.32
CA PRO A 46 1.50 4.33 8.47
C PRO A 46 1.85 2.94 8.98
N ILE A 47 1.65 2.77 10.27
CA ILE A 47 1.83 1.48 10.90
C ILE A 47 0.47 0.97 11.31
N ALA A 48 0.16 -0.24 10.91
CA ALA A 48 -1.16 -0.80 11.14
C ALA A 48 -1.06 -2.28 11.43
N ILE A 49 -2.06 -2.78 12.13
CA ILE A 49 -2.18 -4.21 12.35
C ILE A 49 -3.31 -4.70 11.47
N ILE A 50 -3.00 -5.66 10.62
CA ILE A 50 -3.97 -6.26 9.71
C ILE A 50 -4.01 -7.74 10.02
N ASP A 51 -5.19 -8.21 10.45
CA ASP A 51 -5.39 -9.60 10.82
C ASP A 51 -4.35 -10.07 11.84
N GLY A 52 -4.04 -9.18 12.79
CA GLY A 52 -3.15 -9.54 13.88
C GLY A 52 -1.67 -9.36 13.61
N ILE A 53 -1.30 -8.95 12.40
CA ILE A 53 0.11 -8.78 12.05
C ILE A 53 0.39 -7.31 11.77
N LYS A 54 1.50 -6.83 12.29
CA LYS A 54 1.86 -5.43 12.16
C LYS A 54 2.58 -5.18 10.83
N TYR A 55 2.16 -4.14 10.14
CA TYR A 55 2.73 -3.76 8.86
C TYR A 55 3.06 -2.29 8.85
N ILE A 56 3.99 -1.92 7.97
CA ILE A 56 4.23 -0.53 7.65
C ILE A 56 3.87 -0.34 6.18
N GLY A 57 3.14 0.74 5.90
CA GLY A 57 2.72 1.03 4.52
C GLY A 57 3.67 2.00 3.86
N MET A 58 3.89 1.80 2.58
CA MET A 58 4.72 2.69 1.80
C MET A 58 4.11 2.90 0.44
N LEU A 59 4.26 4.09 -0.09
CA LEU A 59 3.84 4.40 -1.44
C LEU A 59 5.02 4.25 -2.36
N GLU A 60 4.89 3.38 -3.35
CA GLU A 60 5.97 3.13 -4.28
C GLU A 60 5.44 3.01 -5.68
N THR A 61 6.27 3.31 -6.64
CA THR A 61 5.93 3.11 -8.04
C THR A 61 5.73 1.62 -8.28
N PRO A 62 4.67 1.25 -8.98
CA PRO A 62 4.43 -0.18 -9.25
C PRO A 62 5.61 -0.82 -9.94
N LYS A 63 5.93 -2.02 -9.52
CA LYS A 63 7.08 -2.73 -10.05
C LYS A 63 6.62 -3.75 -11.05
N VAL A 64 6.26 -3.29 -12.23
CA VAL A 64 5.76 -4.18 -13.27
C VAL A 64 6.58 -4.01 -14.53
N ILE A 65 7.84 -3.86 -14.35
CA ILE A 65 8.68 -3.41 -15.43
C ILE A 65 9.12 -4.48 -16.38
N ASN A 66 8.97 -5.72 -16.05
CA ASN A 66 9.59 -6.76 -16.84
C ASN A 66 8.76 -7.27 -17.97
N ILE A 67 7.71 -6.55 -18.33
CA ILE A 67 6.86 -6.96 -19.43
C ILE A 67 6.99 -5.93 -20.52
N PRO A 68 7.89 -6.14 -21.47
CA PRO A 68 8.26 -5.10 -22.41
C PRO A 68 7.16 -4.66 -23.35
N PHE A 69 6.17 -5.48 -23.60
CA PHE A 69 5.14 -5.08 -24.53
C PHE A 69 3.88 -4.56 -23.83
N LEU A 70 3.95 -4.37 -22.53
CA LEU A 70 2.83 -3.83 -21.80
C LEU A 70 2.99 -2.42 -21.28
N PRO A 71 4.11 -1.75 -21.50
CA PRO A 71 4.28 -0.46 -20.84
C PRO A 71 3.21 0.56 -21.19
N LEU A 72 2.66 0.45 -22.37
CA LEU A 72 1.63 1.42 -22.75
C LEU A 72 0.38 1.30 -21.93
N PHE A 73 0.12 0.16 -21.39
CA PHE A 73 -1.08 -0.03 -20.60
C PHE A 73 -1.01 0.58 -19.24
N TYR A 74 0.17 0.99 -18.83
CA TYR A 74 0.34 1.56 -17.51
C TYR A 74 0.43 3.06 -17.53
N THR A 75 0.25 3.67 -18.69
CA THR A 75 0.39 5.11 -18.76
C THR A 75 -0.65 5.81 -17.93
N LYS A 76 -1.84 5.25 -17.83
CA LYS A 76 -2.87 5.90 -17.03
C LYS A 76 -2.57 5.79 -15.55
N SER A 77 -1.76 4.84 -15.15
CA SER A 77 -1.30 4.75 -13.76
C SER A 77 -0.01 5.51 -13.57
N TYR A 78 0.48 6.12 -14.59
CA TYR A 78 1.72 6.83 -14.52
C TYR A 78 1.60 7.96 -13.51
N GLY A 79 2.52 8.00 -12.57
CA GLY A 79 2.43 8.98 -11.52
C GLY A 79 1.65 8.52 -10.31
N PHE A 80 0.87 7.49 -10.45
CA PHE A 80 0.19 6.89 -9.33
C PHE A 80 1.17 6.03 -8.56
N LYS A 81 1.10 6.13 -7.26
CA LYS A 81 1.90 5.23 -6.43
C LYS A 81 0.98 4.22 -5.80
N TRP A 82 1.44 3.01 -5.73
CA TRP A 82 0.68 1.93 -5.12
C TRP A 82 1.10 1.77 -3.69
N VAL A 83 0.22 1.18 -2.90
CA VAL A 83 0.48 0.92 -1.49
C VAL A 83 1.14 -0.44 -1.38
N TYR A 84 2.29 -0.47 -0.72
CA TYR A 84 2.99 -1.70 -0.40
C TYR A 84 3.03 -1.85 1.10
N LEU A 85 2.62 -3.00 1.59
CA LEU A 85 2.58 -3.26 3.03
C LEU A 85 3.65 -4.28 3.37
N TYR A 86 4.61 -3.83 4.16
CA TYR A 86 5.74 -4.64 4.58
C TYR A 86 5.52 -5.06 6.02
N LYS A 87 5.83 -6.31 6.30
CA LYS A 87 5.75 -6.78 7.66
C LYS A 87 6.72 -5.99 8.53
N TYR A 88 6.20 -5.46 9.62
CA TYR A 88 7.01 -4.62 10.49
C TYR A 88 7.66 -5.51 11.54
N GLU A 89 8.96 -5.62 11.49
CA GLU A 89 9.71 -6.43 12.45
C GLU A 89 10.70 -5.56 13.16
N ASN A 90 10.80 -5.76 14.45
CA ASN A 90 11.77 -5.03 15.25
C ASN A 90 13.06 -5.79 15.34
#